data_723646cbe0e6690d54fb69c2a065f912
#
_entry.id   723646cbe0e6690d54fb69c2a065f912
#
_cell.length_a   1.000
_cell.length_b   1.000
_cell.length_c   1.000
_cell.angle_alpha   90.00
_cell.angle_beta   90.00
_cell.angle_gamma   90.00
#
_symmetry.space_group_name_H-M   'P 1'
#
loop_
_entity.id
_entity.type
_entity.pdbx_description
1 polymer ?
#
loop_
_entity_poly.entity_id
_entity_poly.type
_entity_poly.pdbx_seq_one_letter_code
_entity_poly.pdbx_strand_id
1 'polypeptide(L)'
;MTDLHIPAMPIRVSEARGGDSLSGNLDDTVFNRLLKERIIFLGSEVTDQVANRICAQLLLLAAEDPDRDINLYINSPGGSVYSGMAIYDTMQYITNDVATIAMGMAASMGQLLLCAGAPGKRYALPHARIMMHQPSGGMGGTASDIAIQAEQMLYTKRMFQERVAFHTGQDSAQIEADSDRDRWFTAAEGLDYGFIDRVITGATQVPTGAGTRN
;
A
#
# COMPACT_ATOMS: atom_id res chain seq x y z
N MET A 1 41.73 -36.87 3.59
CA MET A 1 40.70 -35.99 4.15
C MET A 1 41.40 -34.80 4.76
N THR A 2 41.52 -33.74 4.01
CA THR A 2 42.19 -32.50 4.42
C THR A 2 41.13 -31.48 4.74
N ASP A 3 41.00 -31.17 6.03
CA ASP A 3 40.08 -30.14 6.53
C ASP A 3 40.53 -28.77 6.02
N LEU A 4 39.68 -28.16 5.20
CA LEU A 4 39.85 -26.80 4.72
C LEU A 4 39.33 -25.82 5.78
N HIS A 5 40.26 -25.33 6.62
CA HIS A 5 39.95 -24.32 7.62
C HIS A 5 39.83 -22.93 6.95
N ILE A 6 38.62 -22.43 6.77
CA ILE A 6 38.37 -21.05 6.27
C ILE A 6 38.39 -20.11 7.49
N PRO A 7 39.33 -19.16 7.58
CA PRO A 7 39.33 -18.20 8.66
C PRO A 7 38.18 -17.19 8.48
N ALA A 8 37.34 -17.03 9.51
CA ALA A 8 36.32 -16.00 9.57
C ALA A 8 37.01 -14.60 9.60
N MET A 9 36.82 -13.82 8.56
CA MET A 9 37.18 -12.40 8.57
C MET A 9 36.16 -11.59 9.41
N PRO A 10 36.61 -10.81 10.39
CA PRO A 10 35.73 -9.91 11.12
C PRO A 10 35.29 -8.78 10.18
N ILE A 11 33.99 -8.70 9.91
CA ILE A 11 33.40 -7.53 9.25
C ILE A 11 33.53 -6.36 10.24
N ARG A 12 34.47 -5.46 9.98
CA ARG A 12 34.49 -4.16 10.67
C ARG A 12 33.38 -3.29 10.07
N VAL A 13 32.29 -3.13 10.81
CA VAL A 13 31.34 -2.05 10.55
C VAL A 13 32.06 -0.75 10.91
N SER A 14 32.45 0.00 9.88
CA SER A 14 32.98 1.36 10.05
C SER A 14 31.78 2.24 10.50
N GLU A 15 31.81 2.70 11.75
CA GLU A 15 30.95 3.80 12.18
C GLU A 15 31.36 5.07 11.43
N ALA A 16 30.68 5.36 10.35
CA ALA A 16 30.81 6.65 9.67
C ALA A 16 30.09 7.71 10.53
N ARG A 17 30.87 8.38 11.38
CA ARG A 17 30.45 9.63 12.02
C ARG A 17 30.46 10.73 10.95
N GLY A 18 29.28 11.32 10.69
CA GLY A 18 29.15 12.61 10.02
C GLY A 18 28.83 12.53 8.52
N GLY A 19 27.56 12.31 8.17
CA GLY A 19 27.07 12.35 6.78
C GLY A 19 25.56 12.44 6.60
N ASP A 20 24.79 12.40 7.69
CA ASP A 20 23.33 12.23 7.62
C ASP A 20 22.52 13.46 7.19
N SER A 21 23.09 14.66 7.17
CA SER A 21 22.29 15.87 6.88
C SER A 21 22.08 16.17 5.38
N LEU A 22 22.96 15.67 4.51
CA LEU A 22 22.86 15.90 3.05
C LEU A 22 21.99 14.86 2.34
N SER A 23 21.99 13.62 2.79
CA SER A 23 21.16 12.53 2.25
C SER A 23 19.68 12.77 2.56
N GLY A 24 19.33 13.09 3.80
CA GLY A 24 17.95 13.40 4.18
C GLY A 24 17.35 14.60 3.43
N ASN A 25 18.17 15.64 3.17
CA ASN A 25 17.71 16.82 2.42
C ASN A 25 17.45 16.55 0.93
N LEU A 26 18.18 15.62 0.31
CA LEU A 26 17.97 15.27 -1.11
C LEU A 26 16.71 14.43 -1.29
N ASP A 27 16.47 13.46 -0.41
CA ASP A 27 15.28 12.62 -0.44
C ASP A 27 14.02 13.45 -0.21
N ASP A 28 14.00 14.32 0.80
CA ASP A 28 12.89 15.23 1.06
C ASP A 28 12.63 16.18 -0.14
N THR A 29 13.68 16.62 -0.83
CA THR A 29 13.56 17.50 -2.01
C THR A 29 12.89 16.76 -3.17
N VAL A 30 13.25 15.50 -3.42
CA VAL A 30 12.68 14.70 -4.51
C VAL A 30 11.19 14.41 -4.21
N PHE A 31 10.86 13.94 -3.01
CA PHE A 31 9.48 13.66 -2.62
C PHE A 31 8.60 14.91 -2.62
N ASN A 32 9.12 16.06 -2.19
CA ASN A 32 8.42 17.34 -2.27
C ASN A 32 8.17 17.78 -3.72
N ARG A 33 9.09 17.50 -4.64
CA ARG A 33 8.89 17.78 -6.05
C ARG A 33 7.84 16.85 -6.67
N LEU A 34 7.86 15.57 -6.34
CA LEU A 34 6.84 14.61 -6.77
C LEU A 34 5.47 14.99 -6.25
N LEU A 35 5.36 15.46 -5.00
CA LEU A 35 4.11 15.92 -4.42
C LEU A 35 3.52 17.09 -5.22
N LYS A 36 4.33 18.04 -5.71
CA LYS A 36 3.88 19.12 -6.59
C LYS A 36 3.32 18.62 -7.92
N GLU A 37 3.80 17.44 -8.38
CA GLU A 37 3.25 16.74 -9.55
C GLU A 37 2.08 15.80 -9.16
N ARG A 38 1.55 15.95 -7.94
CA ARG A 38 0.43 15.18 -7.39
C ARG A 38 0.73 13.67 -7.27
N ILE A 39 1.98 13.35 -6.99
CA ILE A 39 2.47 11.98 -6.81
C ILE A 39 2.80 11.76 -5.34
N ILE A 40 2.19 10.76 -4.74
CA ILE A 40 2.41 10.29 -3.36
C ILE A 40 3.01 8.89 -3.41
N PHE A 41 3.94 8.59 -2.51
CA PHE A 41 4.56 7.27 -2.37
C PHE A 41 4.20 6.60 -1.05
N LEU A 42 3.66 5.39 -1.13
CA LEU A 42 3.64 4.40 -0.06
C LEU A 42 4.75 3.38 -0.36
N GLY A 43 5.98 3.68 0.07
CA GLY A 43 7.19 2.91 -0.22
C GLY A 43 7.72 2.09 0.96
N SER A 44 6.90 1.83 1.99
CA SER A 44 7.31 1.15 3.22
C SER A 44 6.12 0.45 3.89
N GLU A 45 6.35 -0.09 5.08
CA GLU A 45 5.29 -0.58 5.95
C GLU A 45 4.31 0.54 6.30
N VAL A 46 3.01 0.19 6.39
CA VAL A 46 1.93 1.10 6.81
C VAL A 46 1.96 1.25 8.33
N THR A 47 2.60 2.30 8.80
CA THR A 47 2.64 2.72 10.21
C THR A 47 1.76 3.95 10.42
N ASP A 48 1.48 4.32 11.67
CA ASP A 48 0.72 5.53 12.00
C ASP A 48 1.38 6.79 11.41
N GLN A 49 2.71 6.88 11.49
CA GLN A 49 3.45 8.02 10.95
C GLN A 49 3.33 8.10 9.42
N VAL A 50 3.47 6.98 8.72
CA VAL A 50 3.34 6.91 7.26
C VAL A 50 1.91 7.26 6.85
N ALA A 51 0.92 6.70 7.52
CA ALA A 51 -0.49 6.96 7.23
C ALA A 51 -0.85 8.43 7.43
N ASN A 52 -0.49 9.02 8.57
CA ASN A 52 -0.75 10.43 8.85
C ASN A 52 -0.12 11.36 7.79
N ARG A 53 1.10 11.05 7.33
CA ARG A 53 1.76 11.80 6.27
C ARG A 53 1.00 11.69 4.94
N ILE A 54 0.59 10.49 4.53
CA ILE A 54 -0.15 10.26 3.28
C ILE A 54 -1.53 10.94 3.35
N CYS A 55 -2.26 10.82 4.46
CA CYS A 55 -3.54 11.50 4.65
C CYS A 55 -3.38 13.03 4.53
N ALA A 56 -2.37 13.60 5.18
CA ALA A 56 -2.08 15.04 5.07
C ALA A 56 -1.75 15.47 3.64
N GLN A 57 -0.99 14.66 2.89
CA GLN A 57 -0.67 14.91 1.49
C GLN A 57 -1.92 14.83 0.60
N LEU A 58 -2.78 13.83 0.79
CA LEU A 58 -4.06 13.71 0.07
C LEU A 58 -4.96 14.93 0.31
N LEU A 59 -5.13 15.33 1.57
CA LEU A 59 -5.94 16.50 1.94
C LEU A 59 -5.36 17.81 1.39
N LEU A 60 -4.03 17.98 1.41
CA LEU A 60 -3.36 19.14 0.84
C LEU A 60 -3.62 19.23 -0.67
N LEU A 61 -3.38 18.16 -1.40
CA LEU A 61 -3.57 18.12 -2.85
C LEU A 61 -5.05 18.32 -3.23
N ALA A 62 -5.97 17.77 -2.44
CA ALA A 62 -7.40 17.99 -2.67
C ALA A 62 -7.82 19.45 -2.45
N ALA A 63 -7.23 20.12 -1.46
CA ALA A 63 -7.48 21.54 -1.21
C ALA A 63 -6.85 22.47 -2.28
N GLU A 64 -5.71 22.08 -2.86
CA GLU A 64 -5.05 22.86 -3.90
C GLU A 64 -5.78 22.81 -5.24
N ASP A 65 -6.30 21.64 -5.63
CA ASP A 65 -7.02 21.45 -6.89
C ASP A 65 -7.96 20.24 -6.76
N PRO A 66 -9.27 20.44 -6.61
CA PRO A 66 -10.23 19.36 -6.36
C PRO A 66 -10.57 18.53 -7.63
N ASP A 67 -10.17 18.99 -8.82
CA ASP A 67 -10.57 18.38 -10.09
C ASP A 67 -9.49 17.47 -10.71
N ARG A 68 -8.23 17.64 -10.29
CA ARG A 68 -7.12 16.84 -10.82
C ARG A 68 -6.89 15.57 -10.02
N ASP A 69 -6.57 14.50 -10.73
CA ASP A 69 -6.22 13.20 -10.13
C ASP A 69 -4.99 13.30 -9.20
N ILE A 70 -4.95 12.41 -8.22
CA ILE A 70 -3.79 12.17 -7.35
C ILE A 70 -3.27 10.77 -7.65
N ASN A 71 -1.95 10.61 -7.81
CA ASN A 71 -1.33 9.33 -8.10
C ASN A 71 -0.67 8.76 -6.85
N LEU A 72 -1.14 7.62 -6.36
CA LEU A 72 -0.57 6.90 -5.23
C LEU A 72 0.23 5.69 -5.73
N TYR A 73 1.55 5.79 -5.66
CA TYR A 73 2.47 4.68 -5.97
C TYR A 73 2.67 3.82 -4.74
N ILE A 74 2.52 2.49 -4.91
CA ILE A 74 2.50 1.52 -3.81
C ILE A 74 3.60 0.48 -4.02
N ASN A 75 4.54 0.45 -3.06
CA ASN A 75 5.55 -0.61 -2.88
C ASN A 75 5.62 -0.93 -1.38
N SER A 76 4.66 -1.72 -0.87
CA SER A 76 4.44 -1.90 0.55
C SER A 76 4.09 -3.33 0.91
N PRO A 77 4.65 -3.87 2.00
CA PRO A 77 4.25 -5.16 2.56
C PRO A 77 2.90 -5.11 3.31
N GLY A 78 2.28 -3.94 3.42
CA GLY A 78 1.14 -3.71 4.30
C GLY A 78 1.56 -3.19 5.67
N GLY A 79 0.81 -3.51 6.72
CA GLY A 79 1.09 -3.07 8.09
C GLY A 79 -0.17 -2.85 8.91
N SER A 80 -0.19 -1.83 9.77
CA SER A 80 -1.30 -1.52 10.66
C SER A 80 -2.62 -1.34 9.89
N VAL A 81 -3.64 -2.12 10.25
CA VAL A 81 -4.95 -2.06 9.59
C VAL A 81 -5.63 -0.72 9.85
N TYR A 82 -5.60 -0.21 11.09
CA TYR A 82 -6.23 1.08 11.41
C TYR A 82 -5.56 2.25 10.70
N SER A 83 -4.23 2.23 10.62
CA SER A 83 -3.45 3.24 9.89
C SER A 83 -3.74 3.16 8.38
N GLY A 84 -3.86 1.96 7.84
CA GLY A 84 -4.23 1.77 6.43
C GLY A 84 -5.67 2.19 6.15
N MET A 85 -6.60 1.95 7.07
CA MET A 85 -7.98 2.43 6.94
C MET A 85 -8.08 3.97 6.99
N ALA A 86 -7.21 4.64 7.74
CA ALA A 86 -7.15 6.10 7.69
C ALA A 86 -6.79 6.63 6.29
N ILE A 87 -5.83 5.97 5.61
CA ILE A 87 -5.50 6.29 4.21
C ILE A 87 -6.70 5.97 3.31
N TYR A 88 -7.27 4.77 3.44
CA TYR A 88 -8.43 4.33 2.66
C TYR A 88 -9.58 5.33 2.76
N ASP A 89 -10.01 5.67 3.98
CA ASP A 89 -11.12 6.59 4.20
C ASP A 89 -10.80 7.98 3.64
N THR A 90 -9.56 8.45 3.76
CA THR A 90 -9.14 9.74 3.17
C THR A 90 -9.21 9.70 1.64
N MET A 91 -8.79 8.60 1.00
CA MET A 91 -8.92 8.41 -0.45
C MET A 91 -10.38 8.47 -0.90
N GLN A 92 -11.31 7.90 -0.10
CA GLN A 92 -12.74 7.89 -0.43
C GLN A 92 -13.44 9.22 -0.07
N TYR A 93 -12.89 9.98 0.89
CA TYR A 93 -13.47 11.22 1.39
C TYR A 93 -13.23 12.40 0.45
N ILE A 94 -12.08 12.50 -0.17
CA ILE A 94 -11.73 13.60 -1.08
C ILE A 94 -12.48 13.48 -2.41
N THR A 95 -12.67 14.60 -3.10
CA THR A 95 -13.39 14.63 -4.38
C THR A 95 -12.55 14.18 -5.58
N ASN A 96 -11.23 14.21 -5.42
CA ASN A 96 -10.29 13.81 -6.46
C ASN A 96 -10.34 12.30 -6.70
N ASP A 97 -10.19 11.88 -7.96
CA ASP A 97 -9.87 10.50 -8.24
C ASP A 97 -8.44 10.18 -7.78
N VAL A 98 -8.29 9.13 -6.99
CA VAL A 98 -6.98 8.63 -6.61
C VAL A 98 -6.62 7.46 -7.51
N ALA A 99 -5.69 7.69 -8.43
CA ALA A 99 -5.12 6.62 -9.25
C ALA A 99 -4.08 5.85 -8.42
N THR A 100 -4.11 4.52 -8.46
CA THR A 100 -3.19 3.66 -7.70
C THR A 100 -2.29 2.86 -8.62
N ILE A 101 -1.00 2.78 -8.29
CA ILE A 101 0.01 2.13 -9.12
C ILE A 101 0.86 1.19 -8.27
N ALA A 102 0.69 -0.12 -8.41
CA ALA A 102 1.57 -1.10 -7.76
C ALA A 102 2.92 -1.18 -8.48
N MET A 103 3.99 -1.07 -7.71
CA MET A 103 5.37 -1.30 -8.14
C MET A 103 6.08 -2.18 -7.10
N GLY A 104 6.86 -3.17 -7.56
CA GLY A 104 7.49 -4.13 -6.64
C GLY A 104 6.46 -5.02 -5.94
N MET A 105 5.86 -4.53 -4.84
CA MET A 105 4.91 -5.30 -4.05
C MET A 105 3.76 -4.43 -3.51
N ALA A 106 2.54 -4.94 -3.61
CA ALA A 106 1.37 -4.43 -2.90
C ALA A 106 0.73 -5.57 -2.10
N ALA A 107 1.06 -5.67 -0.81
CA ALA A 107 0.63 -6.78 0.03
C ALA A 107 -0.25 -6.32 1.20
N SER A 108 -1.21 -7.16 1.62
CA SER A 108 -2.05 -6.92 2.78
C SER A 108 -2.77 -5.57 2.70
N MET A 109 -2.55 -4.64 3.64
CA MET A 109 -3.09 -3.28 3.54
C MET A 109 -2.67 -2.56 2.25
N GLY A 110 -1.46 -2.81 1.72
CA GLY A 110 -1.03 -2.26 0.43
C GLY A 110 -1.89 -2.77 -0.74
N GLN A 111 -2.33 -4.02 -0.70
CA GLN A 111 -3.27 -4.57 -1.70
C GLN A 111 -4.65 -3.93 -1.57
N LEU A 112 -5.18 -3.74 -0.36
CA LEU A 112 -6.46 -3.05 -0.18
C LEU A 112 -6.39 -1.62 -0.74
N LEU A 113 -5.35 -0.86 -0.41
CA LEU A 113 -5.17 0.50 -0.92
C LEU A 113 -5.02 0.52 -2.45
N LEU A 114 -4.37 -0.48 -3.04
CA LEU A 114 -4.27 -0.63 -4.49
C LEU A 114 -5.65 -0.78 -5.14
N CYS A 115 -6.46 -1.73 -4.67
CA CYS A 115 -7.79 -1.95 -5.26
C CYS A 115 -8.81 -0.86 -4.91
N ALA A 116 -8.53 -0.02 -3.89
CA ALA A 116 -9.36 1.11 -3.48
C ALA A 116 -9.19 2.37 -4.35
N GLY A 117 -8.31 2.36 -5.34
CA GLY A 117 -8.18 3.42 -6.33
C GLY A 117 -9.46 3.64 -7.13
N ALA A 118 -9.56 4.80 -7.77
CA ALA A 118 -10.71 5.14 -8.60
C ALA A 118 -10.90 4.10 -9.72
N PRO A 119 -12.14 3.66 -10.01
CA PRO A 119 -12.42 2.70 -11.07
C PRO A 119 -11.83 3.14 -12.42
N GLY A 120 -11.14 2.22 -13.10
CA GLY A 120 -10.44 2.49 -14.36
C GLY A 120 -9.04 3.11 -14.20
N LYS A 121 -8.64 3.47 -12.95
CA LYS A 121 -7.38 4.14 -12.63
C LYS A 121 -6.51 3.34 -11.64
N ARG A 122 -6.67 2.02 -11.60
CA ARG A 122 -5.88 1.10 -10.77
C ARG A 122 -4.91 0.35 -11.66
N TYR A 123 -3.62 0.48 -11.39
CA TYR A 123 -2.56 0.00 -12.26
C TYR A 123 -1.54 -0.88 -11.52
N ALA A 124 -0.84 -1.72 -12.27
CA ALA A 124 0.36 -2.39 -11.80
C ALA A 124 1.44 -2.39 -12.90
N LEU A 125 2.71 -2.29 -12.48
CA LEU A 125 3.84 -2.58 -13.35
C LEU A 125 3.92 -4.10 -13.62
N PRO A 126 4.51 -4.56 -14.75
CA PRO A 126 4.42 -5.96 -15.17
C PRO A 126 4.96 -6.98 -14.17
N HIS A 127 5.94 -6.60 -13.36
CA HIS A 127 6.59 -7.47 -12.38
C HIS A 127 6.15 -7.20 -10.94
N ALA A 128 5.16 -6.32 -10.73
CA ALA A 128 4.59 -6.10 -9.41
C ALA A 128 3.88 -7.38 -8.91
N ARG A 129 4.04 -7.65 -7.61
CA ARG A 129 3.39 -8.76 -6.93
C ARG A 129 2.31 -8.21 -6.01
N ILE A 130 1.15 -8.84 -6.03
CA ILE A 130 0.02 -8.50 -5.17
C ILE A 130 -0.19 -9.65 -4.21
N MET A 131 -0.44 -9.37 -2.92
CA MET A 131 -0.71 -10.43 -1.94
C MET A 131 -1.89 -10.05 -1.07
N MET A 132 -2.84 -10.96 -0.98
CA MET A 132 -4.01 -10.87 -0.12
C MET A 132 -3.93 -11.90 1.01
N HIS A 133 -4.27 -11.50 2.21
CA HIS A 133 -4.47 -12.38 3.35
C HIS A 133 -5.40 -11.72 4.39
N GLN A 134 -5.97 -12.51 5.30
CA GLN A 134 -6.75 -12.00 6.41
C GLN A 134 -5.88 -11.23 7.42
N PRO A 135 -6.43 -10.25 8.16
CA PRO A 135 -5.73 -9.59 9.24
C PRO A 135 -5.21 -10.58 10.28
N SER A 136 -4.00 -10.35 10.76
CA SER A 136 -3.37 -11.14 11.83
C SER A 136 -2.87 -10.23 12.95
N GLY A 137 -2.81 -10.75 14.17
CA GLY A 137 -2.30 -10.01 15.32
C GLY A 137 -2.21 -10.89 16.55
N GLY A 138 -1.38 -10.47 17.51
CA GLY A 138 -1.31 -11.08 18.84
C GLY A 138 -2.41 -10.56 19.74
N MET A 139 -2.86 -11.40 20.69
CA MET A 139 -3.80 -11.03 21.75
C MET A 139 -3.14 -11.29 23.11
N GLY A 140 -3.46 -10.46 24.11
CA GLY A 140 -2.91 -10.60 25.44
C GLY A 140 -3.71 -9.83 26.48
N GLY A 141 -3.45 -10.12 27.77
CA GLY A 141 -4.16 -9.54 28.90
C GLY A 141 -4.98 -10.56 29.67
N THR A 142 -6.02 -10.14 30.37
CA THR A 142 -6.97 -11.01 31.07
C THR A 142 -7.85 -11.77 30.07
N ALA A 143 -8.56 -12.82 30.52
CA ALA A 143 -9.51 -13.55 29.68
C ALA A 143 -10.58 -12.64 29.06
N SER A 144 -11.03 -11.63 29.80
CA SER A 144 -11.99 -10.64 29.30
C SER A 144 -11.39 -9.75 28.22
N ASP A 145 -10.13 -9.32 28.37
CA ASP A 145 -9.42 -8.53 27.36
C ASP A 145 -9.23 -9.31 26.06
N ILE A 146 -8.86 -10.60 26.19
CA ILE A 146 -8.69 -11.49 25.02
C ILE A 146 -10.03 -11.69 24.29
N ALA A 147 -11.14 -11.84 25.01
CA ALA A 147 -12.47 -11.97 24.38
C ALA A 147 -12.84 -10.70 23.58
N ILE A 148 -12.61 -9.51 24.13
CA ILE A 148 -12.85 -8.24 23.46
C ILE A 148 -11.94 -8.09 22.23
N GLN A 149 -10.65 -8.42 22.35
CA GLN A 149 -9.70 -8.35 21.23
C GLN A 149 -10.07 -9.32 20.10
N ALA A 150 -10.55 -10.53 20.45
CA ALA A 150 -11.02 -11.50 19.46
C ALA A 150 -12.25 -10.98 18.69
N GLU A 151 -13.20 -10.34 19.36
CA GLU A 151 -14.36 -9.73 18.72
C GLU A 151 -13.94 -8.61 17.75
N GLN A 152 -13.02 -7.73 18.17
CA GLN A 152 -12.47 -6.67 17.33
C GLN A 152 -11.70 -7.23 16.12
N MET A 153 -10.96 -8.31 16.28
CA MET A 153 -10.26 -8.98 15.18
C MET A 153 -11.26 -9.53 14.15
N LEU A 154 -12.35 -10.16 14.59
CA LEU A 154 -13.40 -10.67 13.71
C LEU A 154 -14.13 -9.54 12.98
N TYR A 155 -14.38 -8.42 13.66
CA TYR A 155 -14.95 -7.23 13.04
C TYR A 155 -14.02 -6.69 11.94
N THR A 156 -12.74 -6.53 12.27
CA THR A 156 -11.71 -6.03 11.33
C THR A 156 -11.57 -6.96 10.12
N LYS A 157 -11.58 -8.28 10.33
CA LYS A 157 -11.55 -9.28 9.25
C LYS A 157 -12.72 -9.08 8.29
N ARG A 158 -13.94 -9.01 8.80
CA ARG A 158 -15.15 -8.81 7.97
C ARG A 158 -15.08 -7.50 7.19
N MET A 159 -14.79 -6.40 7.86
CA MET A 159 -14.66 -5.07 7.25
C MET A 159 -13.63 -5.08 6.10
N PHE A 160 -12.45 -5.66 6.32
CA PHE A 160 -11.42 -5.79 5.29
C PHE A 160 -11.92 -6.58 4.08
N GLN A 161 -12.52 -7.75 4.31
CA GLN A 161 -13.04 -8.62 3.26
C GLN A 161 -14.16 -7.96 2.46
N GLU A 162 -15.09 -7.26 3.13
CA GLU A 162 -16.16 -6.50 2.48
C GLU A 162 -15.61 -5.38 1.59
N ARG A 163 -14.56 -4.68 2.02
CA ARG A 163 -13.92 -3.63 1.19
C ARG A 163 -13.21 -4.22 -0.02
N VAL A 164 -12.49 -5.33 0.15
CA VAL A 164 -11.87 -6.02 -0.99
C VAL A 164 -12.93 -6.52 -1.97
N ALA A 165 -14.00 -7.15 -1.50
CA ALA A 165 -15.11 -7.63 -2.33
C ALA A 165 -15.74 -6.46 -3.11
N PHE A 166 -16.03 -5.34 -2.44
CA PHE A 166 -16.59 -4.14 -3.06
C PHE A 166 -15.75 -3.61 -4.21
N HIS A 167 -14.43 -3.51 -4.03
CA HIS A 167 -13.54 -2.93 -5.04
C HIS A 167 -13.16 -3.88 -6.17
N THR A 168 -13.13 -5.18 -5.90
CA THR A 168 -12.77 -6.19 -6.91
C THR A 168 -13.97 -6.72 -7.68
N GLY A 169 -15.17 -6.59 -7.14
CA GLY A 169 -16.38 -7.22 -7.69
C GLY A 169 -16.47 -8.72 -7.43
N GLN A 170 -15.57 -9.29 -6.62
CA GLN A 170 -15.61 -10.70 -6.22
C GLN A 170 -16.68 -10.94 -5.16
N ASP A 171 -17.19 -12.17 -5.10
CA ASP A 171 -18.09 -12.59 -4.04
C ASP A 171 -17.38 -12.59 -2.67
N SER A 172 -18.09 -12.18 -1.62
CA SER A 172 -17.53 -12.11 -0.26
C SER A 172 -17.05 -13.47 0.26
N ALA A 173 -17.75 -14.57 -0.09
CA ALA A 173 -17.34 -15.92 0.28
C ALA A 173 -16.05 -16.33 -0.46
N GLN A 174 -15.88 -15.88 -1.71
CA GLN A 174 -14.64 -16.09 -2.45
C GLN A 174 -13.48 -15.32 -1.81
N ILE A 175 -13.69 -14.05 -1.42
CA ILE A 175 -12.66 -13.27 -0.72
C ILE A 175 -12.31 -13.92 0.63
N GLU A 176 -13.29 -14.42 1.38
CA GLU A 176 -13.02 -15.10 2.65
C GLU A 176 -12.14 -16.34 2.44
N ALA A 177 -12.48 -17.19 1.48
CA ALA A 177 -11.73 -18.40 1.17
C ALA A 177 -10.31 -18.08 0.68
N ASP A 178 -10.18 -17.10 -0.21
CA ASP A 178 -8.92 -16.73 -0.84
C ASP A 178 -7.96 -15.97 0.09
N SER A 179 -8.51 -15.29 1.10
CA SER A 179 -7.72 -14.54 2.08
C SER A 179 -7.36 -15.33 3.35
N ASP A 180 -7.78 -16.58 3.47
CA ASP A 180 -7.49 -17.40 4.67
C ASP A 180 -5.98 -17.57 4.91
N ARG A 181 -5.20 -17.68 3.84
CA ARG A 181 -3.74 -17.73 3.83
C ARG A 181 -3.18 -16.77 2.79
N ASP A 182 -1.86 -16.53 2.85
CA ASP A 182 -1.18 -15.69 1.86
C ASP A 182 -1.45 -16.20 0.45
N ARG A 183 -2.18 -15.42 -0.32
CA ARG A 183 -2.42 -15.68 -1.74
C ARG A 183 -1.74 -14.62 -2.58
N TRP A 184 -0.80 -15.08 -3.40
CA TRP A 184 0.03 -14.23 -4.25
C TRP A 184 -0.46 -14.22 -5.69
N PHE A 185 -0.43 -13.03 -6.27
CA PHE A 185 -0.84 -12.76 -7.65
C PHE A 185 0.28 -12.05 -8.40
N THR A 186 0.47 -12.41 -9.66
CA THR A 186 1.16 -11.58 -10.64
C THR A 186 0.29 -10.38 -11.02
N ALA A 187 0.87 -9.39 -11.72
CA ALA A 187 0.09 -8.26 -12.22
C ALA A 187 -1.07 -8.71 -13.15
N ALA A 188 -0.83 -9.73 -14.00
CA ALA A 188 -1.87 -10.28 -14.90
C ALA A 188 -3.00 -10.95 -14.10
N GLU A 189 -2.66 -11.82 -13.14
CA GLU A 189 -3.66 -12.45 -12.26
C GLU A 189 -4.41 -11.41 -11.41
N GLY A 190 -3.75 -10.32 -11.00
CA GLY A 190 -4.36 -9.21 -10.28
C GLY A 190 -5.37 -8.43 -11.14
N LEU A 191 -5.12 -8.31 -12.44
CA LEU A 191 -6.07 -7.76 -13.41
C LEU A 191 -7.30 -8.66 -13.55
N ASP A 192 -7.10 -9.97 -13.74
CA ASP A 192 -8.18 -10.94 -13.89
C ASP A 192 -9.02 -11.06 -12.61
N TYR A 193 -8.39 -10.88 -11.44
CA TYR A 193 -9.08 -10.92 -10.14
C TYR A 193 -9.85 -9.62 -9.82
N GLY A 194 -9.51 -8.51 -10.46
CA GLY A 194 -10.15 -7.21 -10.27
C GLY A 194 -9.44 -6.29 -9.25
N PHE A 195 -8.23 -6.62 -8.81
CA PHE A 195 -7.43 -5.70 -7.97
C PHE A 195 -7.01 -4.45 -8.72
N ILE A 196 -6.79 -4.56 -10.02
CA ILE A 196 -6.37 -3.49 -10.90
C ILE A 196 -7.19 -3.48 -12.19
N ASP A 197 -7.13 -2.38 -12.92
CA ASP A 197 -7.83 -2.19 -14.19
C ASP A 197 -6.91 -2.38 -15.40
N ARG A 198 -5.58 -2.24 -15.19
CA ARG A 198 -4.62 -2.36 -16.29
C ARG A 198 -3.20 -2.67 -15.81
N VAL A 199 -2.48 -3.49 -16.57
CA VAL A 199 -1.02 -3.62 -16.46
C VAL A 199 -0.38 -2.61 -17.41
N ILE A 200 0.54 -1.78 -16.92
CA ILE A 200 1.17 -0.69 -17.67
C ILE A 200 2.68 -0.91 -17.81
N THR A 201 3.22 -0.65 -18.99
CA THR A 201 4.64 -0.82 -19.32
C THR A 201 5.39 0.50 -19.54
N GLY A 202 4.67 1.63 -19.55
CA GLY A 202 5.25 2.96 -19.76
C GLY A 202 4.48 4.04 -19.02
N ALA A 203 5.20 5.06 -18.57
CA ALA A 203 4.64 6.16 -17.78
C ALA A 203 3.55 6.96 -18.51
N THR A 204 3.57 7.00 -19.83
CA THR A 204 2.55 7.67 -20.66
C THR A 204 1.19 6.97 -20.62
N GLN A 205 1.10 5.78 -20.07
CA GLN A 205 -0.14 5.01 -19.91
C GLN A 205 -0.90 5.36 -18.62
N VAL A 206 -0.26 6.09 -17.70
CA VAL A 206 -0.93 6.68 -16.53
C VAL A 206 -1.46 8.04 -16.96
N PRO A 207 -2.78 8.30 -16.88
CA PRO A 207 -3.34 9.60 -17.23
C PRO A 207 -2.73 10.68 -16.33
N THR A 208 -2.06 11.65 -16.92
CA THR A 208 -1.66 12.87 -16.22
C THR A 208 -2.89 13.74 -16.10
N GLY A 209 -3.58 13.65 -14.98
CA GLY A 209 -4.73 14.39 -14.48
C GLY A 209 -5.23 15.62 -15.25
N ALA A 210 -5.77 15.42 -16.46
CA ALA A 210 -6.73 16.34 -17.04
C ALA A 210 -8.08 15.64 -16.94
N GLY A 211 -8.85 16.00 -15.91
CA GLY A 211 -10.19 15.47 -15.70
C GLY A 211 -11.07 15.74 -16.92
N THR A 212 -11.30 14.71 -17.72
CA THR A 212 -12.46 14.69 -18.61
C THR A 212 -13.58 13.98 -17.89
N ARG A 213 -14.33 14.76 -17.07
CA ARG A 213 -15.68 14.34 -16.73
C ARG A 213 -16.53 14.54 -17.99
N ASN A 214 -16.97 13.43 -18.61
CA ASN A 214 -18.11 13.42 -19.52
C ASN A 214 -19.39 13.34 -18.71
#